data_f419c5c1b8adfb1eeee9668c373a7fb9
#
_entry.id   f419c5c1b8adfb1eeee9668c373a7fb9
#
_cell.length_a   1.000
_cell.length_b   1.000
_cell.length_c   1.000
_cell.angle_alpha   90.00
_cell.angle_beta   90.00
_cell.angle_gamma   90.00
#
_symmetry.space_group_name_H-M   'P 1'
#
loop_
_entity.id
_entity.type
_entity.pdbx_description
1 polymer ?
#
loop_
_entity_poly.entity_id
_entity_poly.type
_entity_poly.pdbx_seq_one_letter_code
_entity_poly.pdbx_strand_id
1 'polypeptide(L)'
;MLWVGKLAIAHPFLLQNVICRQYFINMVATIAASDIYSYLRVINPNKQNIIMKKLLVAVCALLLLASCGDKFSVKGTFATDILDGEYAYVKCDVDGGVVTIDSCRVLHSTFELAGTVDSTQLASLYIGNTPIMPFVLEKGDISIDIVPNSISISGTPLNEELGKLMNEKATLEARMVEIGRLEASMILDGHTPEAAAAFVSDSIAVLGVSMESMMNGYIRRNYDNVLAPCIFALLYSAVSVPILSPELERLYEDAPESFRRDAFVNSYYSAAQENMSRMQRAAEEE
;
A
#
# COMPACT_ATOMS: atom_id res chain seq x y z
N MET A 1 -0.01 -25.07 31.08
CA MET A 1 -1.04 -25.69 30.24
C MET A 1 -2.09 -24.65 29.87
N LEU A 2 -1.78 -23.72 28.96
CA LEU A 2 -2.72 -22.67 28.43
C LEU A 2 -1.97 -21.81 27.41
N TRP A 3 -1.45 -22.43 26.32
CA TRP A 3 -0.77 -21.69 25.23
C TRP A 3 -0.94 -22.32 23.83
N VAL A 4 -2.05 -23.05 23.59
CA VAL A 4 -2.32 -23.72 22.31
C VAL A 4 -3.62 -23.22 21.66
N GLY A 5 -4.30 -22.22 22.22
CA GLY A 5 -5.66 -21.82 21.81
C GLY A 5 -5.80 -20.56 20.95
N LYS A 6 -4.73 -19.95 20.41
CA LYS A 6 -4.84 -18.69 19.63
C LYS A 6 -4.19 -18.72 18.23
N LEU A 7 -3.94 -19.89 17.66
CA LEU A 7 -3.37 -20.01 16.30
C LEU A 7 -4.38 -20.52 15.25
N ALA A 8 -5.66 -20.41 15.48
CA ALA A 8 -6.68 -21.06 14.66
C ALA A 8 -7.69 -20.11 14.00
N ILE A 9 -7.33 -18.84 13.72
CA ILE A 9 -8.14 -17.97 12.87
C ILE A 9 -7.20 -17.18 11.93
N ALA A 10 -6.41 -17.90 11.17
CA ALA A 10 -5.74 -17.33 10.00
C ALA A 10 -6.57 -17.71 8.77
N HIS A 11 -6.84 -16.74 7.92
CA HIS A 11 -7.72 -16.75 6.76
C HIS A 11 -7.68 -18.09 5.98
N PRO A 12 -8.82 -18.76 5.72
CA PRO A 12 -8.84 -20.06 5.07
C PRO A 12 -8.28 -20.05 3.64
N PHE A 13 -8.20 -18.89 2.99
CA PHE A 13 -7.70 -18.76 1.61
C PHE A 13 -6.18 -18.81 1.50
N LEU A 14 -5.44 -18.21 2.43
CA LEU A 14 -3.96 -18.25 2.44
C LEU A 14 -3.46 -19.62 2.93
N LEU A 15 -4.08 -20.17 3.98
CA LEU A 15 -3.79 -21.54 4.44
C LEU A 15 -4.13 -22.57 3.36
N GLN A 16 -5.21 -22.38 2.61
CA GLN A 16 -5.64 -23.29 1.56
C GLN A 16 -4.66 -23.28 0.37
N ASN A 17 -4.10 -22.13 0.00
CA ASN A 17 -3.08 -22.06 -1.05
C ASN A 17 -1.73 -22.63 -0.61
N VAL A 18 -1.29 -22.36 0.60
CA VAL A 18 -0.04 -22.92 1.15
C VAL A 18 -0.20 -24.44 1.38
N ILE A 19 -1.32 -24.87 1.94
CA ILE A 19 -1.60 -26.29 2.17
C ILE A 19 -1.80 -27.04 0.84
N CYS A 20 -2.56 -26.51 -0.13
CA CYS A 20 -2.71 -27.10 -1.46
C CYS A 20 -1.36 -27.19 -2.19
N ARG A 21 -0.53 -26.15 -2.12
CA ARG A 21 0.81 -26.14 -2.72
C ARG A 21 1.72 -27.19 -2.07
N GLN A 22 1.66 -27.31 -0.74
CA GLN A 22 2.44 -28.30 0.01
C GLN A 22 1.93 -29.74 -0.27
N TYR A 23 0.61 -29.94 -0.33
CA TYR A 23 0.02 -31.22 -0.72
C TYR A 23 0.37 -31.60 -2.15
N PHE A 24 0.32 -30.66 -3.10
CA PHE A 24 0.68 -30.89 -4.50
C PHE A 24 2.16 -31.23 -4.65
N ILE A 25 3.06 -30.53 -3.95
CA ILE A 25 4.49 -30.83 -3.92
C ILE A 25 4.75 -32.23 -3.33
N ASN A 26 4.09 -32.55 -2.21
CA ASN A 26 4.22 -33.87 -1.57
C ASN A 26 3.65 -35.01 -2.43
N MET A 27 2.53 -34.78 -3.12
CA MET A 27 1.92 -35.76 -4.03
C MET A 27 2.80 -36.00 -5.24
N VAL A 28 3.33 -34.96 -5.88
CA VAL A 28 4.24 -35.06 -7.02
C VAL A 28 5.56 -35.75 -6.60
N ALA A 29 6.09 -35.39 -5.43
CA ALA A 29 7.29 -36.03 -4.87
C ALA A 29 7.05 -37.51 -4.55
N THR A 30 5.88 -37.88 -4.06
CA THR A 30 5.54 -39.31 -3.74
C THR A 30 5.35 -40.12 -5.01
N ILE A 31 4.68 -39.59 -6.04
CA ILE A 31 4.50 -40.28 -7.34
C ILE A 31 5.86 -40.43 -8.04
N ALA A 32 6.65 -39.35 -8.11
CA ALA A 32 7.99 -39.42 -8.69
C ALA A 32 8.92 -40.41 -7.95
N ALA A 33 8.83 -40.48 -6.62
CA ALA A 33 9.60 -41.40 -5.80
C ALA A 33 9.20 -42.86 -6.04
N SER A 34 7.90 -43.18 -6.25
CA SER A 34 7.42 -44.52 -6.50
C SER A 34 7.85 -45.03 -7.88
N ASP A 35 7.78 -44.21 -8.91
CA ASP A 35 8.19 -44.55 -10.27
C ASP A 35 9.73 -44.69 -10.38
N ILE A 36 10.47 -43.81 -9.69
CA ILE A 36 11.93 -43.89 -9.60
C ILE A 36 12.37 -45.16 -8.84
N TYR A 37 11.65 -45.50 -7.75
CA TYR A 37 11.96 -46.71 -6.97
C TYR A 37 11.73 -48.00 -7.77
N SER A 38 10.68 -48.03 -8.58
CA SER A 38 10.41 -49.18 -9.48
C SER A 38 11.46 -49.34 -10.58
N TYR A 39 11.97 -48.21 -11.11
CA TYR A 39 13.02 -48.19 -12.14
C TYR A 39 14.40 -48.56 -11.59
N LEU A 40 14.70 -48.16 -10.34
CA LEU A 40 15.96 -48.44 -9.67
C LEU A 40 16.13 -49.90 -9.25
N ARG A 41 15.01 -50.67 -9.12
CA ARG A 41 15.02 -52.07 -8.74
C ARG A 41 15.60 -53.00 -9.84
N VAL A 42 15.71 -52.50 -11.06
CA VAL A 42 16.18 -53.26 -12.24
C VAL A 42 17.65 -52.99 -12.59
N ILE A 43 18.29 -52.00 -11.95
CA ILE A 43 19.64 -51.56 -12.31
C ILE A 43 20.71 -52.06 -11.33
N ASN A 44 21.86 -52.47 -11.89
CA ASN A 44 23.07 -52.98 -11.17
C ASN A 44 23.49 -52.00 -10.03
N PRO A 45 23.79 -52.49 -8.79
CA PRO A 45 24.01 -51.67 -7.58
C PRO A 45 25.13 -50.63 -7.72
N ASN A 46 26.12 -50.82 -8.56
CA ASN A 46 27.19 -49.83 -8.78
C ASN A 46 26.74 -48.63 -9.63
N LYS A 47 25.76 -48.79 -10.53
CA LYS A 47 25.15 -47.67 -11.28
C LYS A 47 24.08 -46.92 -10.47
N GLN A 48 23.45 -47.61 -9.52
CA GLN A 48 22.43 -47.03 -8.62
C GLN A 48 22.94 -45.86 -7.78
N ASN A 49 24.14 -45.99 -7.23
CA ASN A 49 24.77 -44.95 -6.41
C ASN A 49 25.11 -43.68 -7.20
N ILE A 50 25.47 -43.82 -8.48
CA ILE A 50 25.80 -42.65 -9.33
C ILE A 50 24.53 -41.92 -9.78
N ILE A 51 23.46 -42.71 -10.10
CA ILE A 51 22.17 -42.13 -10.50
C ILE A 51 21.50 -41.44 -9.31
N MET A 52 21.51 -42.06 -8.11
CA MET A 52 20.98 -41.42 -6.89
C MET A 52 21.71 -40.12 -6.53
N LYS A 53 23.03 -40.08 -6.63
CA LYS A 53 23.79 -38.86 -6.40
C LYS A 53 23.46 -37.76 -7.41
N LYS A 54 23.33 -38.07 -8.69
CA LYS A 54 22.93 -37.13 -9.73
C LYS A 54 21.50 -36.63 -9.54
N LEU A 55 20.59 -37.52 -9.12
CA LEU A 55 19.19 -37.15 -8.85
C LEU A 55 19.09 -36.25 -7.61
N LEU A 56 19.84 -36.56 -6.54
CA LEU A 56 19.91 -35.74 -5.34
C LEU A 56 20.43 -34.32 -5.65
N VAL A 57 21.49 -34.23 -6.47
CA VAL A 57 22.02 -32.93 -6.91
C VAL A 57 21.03 -32.16 -7.76
N ALA A 58 20.31 -32.86 -8.67
CA ALA A 58 19.27 -32.24 -9.51
C ALA A 58 18.07 -31.74 -8.67
N VAL A 59 17.63 -32.49 -7.67
CA VAL A 59 16.55 -32.10 -6.74
C VAL A 59 17.01 -30.94 -5.86
N CYS A 60 18.24 -30.96 -5.34
CA CYS A 60 18.81 -29.83 -4.60
C CYS A 60 18.93 -28.57 -5.47
N ALA A 61 19.35 -28.71 -6.73
CA ALA A 61 19.40 -27.59 -7.68
C ALA A 61 18.02 -27.03 -8.01
N LEU A 62 16.99 -27.89 -8.17
CA LEU A 62 15.61 -27.48 -8.35
C LEU A 62 15.02 -26.78 -7.11
N LEU A 63 15.36 -27.23 -5.91
CA LEU A 63 14.94 -26.57 -4.66
C LEU A 63 15.61 -25.21 -4.46
N LEU A 64 16.83 -25.01 -4.94
CA LEU A 64 17.53 -23.72 -4.93
C LEU A 64 16.92 -22.73 -5.94
N LEU A 65 16.29 -23.20 -7.01
CA LEU A 65 15.58 -22.36 -7.99
C LEU A 65 14.17 -21.97 -7.53
N ALA A 66 13.58 -22.68 -6.57
CA ALA A 66 12.24 -22.43 -6.05
C ALA A 66 12.19 -21.33 -4.97
N SER A 67 13.33 -20.81 -4.53
CA SER A 67 13.43 -19.74 -3.52
C SER A 67 13.52 -18.34 -4.17
N CYS A 68 12.79 -18.09 -5.24
CA CYS A 68 12.72 -16.75 -5.83
C CYS A 68 11.45 -16.04 -5.33
N GLY A 69 11.42 -15.63 -4.07
CA GLY A 69 10.55 -14.53 -3.66
C GLY A 69 10.98 -13.27 -4.42
N ASP A 70 10.03 -12.47 -4.86
CA ASP A 70 10.34 -11.21 -5.51
C ASP A 70 11.04 -10.28 -4.51
N LYS A 71 12.25 -9.82 -4.85
CA LYS A 71 13.06 -8.96 -3.98
C LYS A 71 12.66 -7.50 -4.17
N PHE A 72 12.61 -6.77 -3.05
CA PHE A 72 12.51 -5.32 -3.05
C PHE A 72 13.71 -4.70 -2.34
N SER A 73 14.02 -3.46 -2.68
CA SER A 73 14.95 -2.58 -1.98
C SER A 73 14.33 -1.19 -1.89
N VAL A 74 14.26 -0.64 -0.69
CA VAL A 74 13.78 0.72 -0.44
C VAL A 74 14.96 1.55 0.04
N LYS A 75 15.37 2.52 -0.77
CA LYS A 75 16.43 3.48 -0.44
C LYS A 75 15.81 4.83 -0.21
N GLY A 76 16.25 5.50 0.85
CA GLY A 76 15.76 6.84 1.11
C GLY A 76 16.82 7.80 1.59
N THR A 77 16.56 9.08 1.34
CA THR A 77 17.40 10.20 1.75
C THR A 77 16.61 11.23 2.52
N PHE A 78 17.28 11.89 3.47
CA PHE A 78 16.77 13.04 4.20
C PHE A 78 17.59 14.28 3.84
N ALA A 79 16.95 15.44 3.79
CA ALA A 79 17.65 16.70 3.55
C ALA A 79 18.61 17.12 4.68
N THR A 80 18.50 16.52 5.85
CA THR A 80 19.29 16.85 7.05
C THR A 80 19.65 15.60 7.83
N ASP A 81 20.70 15.66 8.62
CA ASP A 81 21.20 14.60 9.51
C ASP A 81 20.47 14.52 10.87
N ILE A 82 19.41 15.31 11.05
CA ILE A 82 18.68 15.38 12.33
C ILE A 82 18.05 14.04 12.76
N LEU A 83 17.86 13.13 11.81
CA LEU A 83 17.30 11.79 12.04
C LEU A 83 18.39 10.70 12.11
N ASP A 84 19.67 11.08 12.02
CA ASP A 84 20.77 10.13 12.14
C ASP A 84 20.74 9.44 13.51
N GLY A 85 20.78 8.11 13.46
CA GLY A 85 20.67 7.27 14.65
C GLY A 85 19.26 6.76 14.93
N GLU A 86 18.21 7.35 14.39
CA GLU A 86 16.85 6.83 14.45
C GLU A 86 16.69 5.56 13.59
N TYR A 87 15.63 4.80 13.83
CA TYR A 87 15.34 3.62 13.05
C TYR A 87 14.26 3.91 11.98
N ALA A 88 14.56 3.55 10.75
CA ALA A 88 13.58 3.47 9.67
C ALA A 88 12.96 2.07 9.63
N TYR A 89 11.65 1.98 9.38
CA TYR A 89 10.91 0.72 9.28
C TYR A 89 10.00 0.73 8.06
N VAL A 90 9.92 -0.42 7.39
CA VAL A 90 8.82 -0.76 6.48
C VAL A 90 7.81 -1.56 7.28
N LYS A 91 6.58 -1.07 7.34
CA LYS A 91 5.47 -1.74 8.02
C LYS A 91 4.29 -1.93 7.07
N CYS A 92 3.66 -3.09 7.15
CA CYS A 92 2.43 -3.41 6.42
C CYS A 92 1.30 -3.68 7.42
N ASP A 93 0.07 -3.38 7.02
CA ASP A 93 -1.12 -3.85 7.75
C ASP A 93 -1.49 -5.25 7.25
N VAL A 94 -1.50 -6.20 8.16
CA VAL A 94 -1.86 -7.59 7.88
C VAL A 94 -2.92 -8.01 8.87
N ASP A 95 -4.12 -8.30 8.39
CA ASP A 95 -5.26 -8.76 9.20
C ASP A 95 -5.62 -7.84 10.39
N GLY A 96 -5.48 -6.52 10.18
CA GLY A 96 -5.76 -5.50 11.20
C GLY A 96 -4.67 -5.35 12.25
N GLY A 97 -3.49 -5.91 12.01
CA GLY A 97 -2.27 -5.72 12.81
C GLY A 97 -1.12 -5.17 11.99
N VAL A 98 -0.34 -4.27 12.57
CA VAL A 98 0.84 -3.70 11.90
C VAL A 98 2.04 -4.62 12.08
N VAL A 99 2.57 -5.14 10.98
CA VAL A 99 3.74 -6.02 10.94
C VAL A 99 4.94 -5.26 10.38
N THR A 100 6.07 -5.34 11.06
CA THR A 100 7.35 -4.81 10.54
C THR A 100 7.97 -5.82 9.59
N ILE A 101 8.19 -5.39 8.35
CA ILE A 101 8.82 -6.21 7.29
C ILE A 101 10.34 -6.13 7.39
N ASP A 102 10.88 -4.92 7.55
CA ASP A 102 12.31 -4.70 7.73
C ASP A 102 12.56 -3.41 8.50
N SER A 103 13.79 -3.28 9.05
CA SER A 103 14.22 -2.09 9.78
C SER A 103 15.72 -1.87 9.63
N CYS A 104 16.13 -0.61 9.53
CA CYS A 104 17.54 -0.23 9.54
C CYS A 104 17.74 1.07 10.32
N ARG A 105 18.98 1.35 10.67
CA ARG A 105 19.35 2.62 11.28
C ARG A 105 19.63 3.67 10.21
N VAL A 106 19.10 4.88 10.39
CA VAL A 106 19.42 6.02 9.53
C VAL A 106 20.86 6.45 9.82
N LEU A 107 21.69 6.54 8.79
CA LEU A 107 23.10 6.94 8.87
C LEU A 107 23.42 7.89 7.72
N HIS A 108 24.06 9.00 8.04
CA HIS A 108 24.44 10.01 7.03
C HIS A 108 23.24 10.47 6.19
N SER A 109 22.11 10.72 6.84
CA SER A 109 20.85 11.12 6.21
C SER A 109 20.30 10.11 5.20
N THR A 110 20.69 8.83 5.28
CA THR A 110 20.23 7.77 4.36
C THR A 110 19.74 6.55 5.11
N PHE A 111 18.87 5.78 4.47
CA PHE A 111 18.47 4.45 4.92
C PHE A 111 18.33 3.49 3.74
N GLU A 112 18.52 2.21 3.98
CA GLU A 112 18.28 1.15 3.01
C GLU A 112 17.61 -0.03 3.71
N LEU A 113 16.43 -0.41 3.20
CA LEU A 113 15.60 -1.51 3.67
C LEU A 113 15.42 -2.49 2.52
N ALA A 114 15.46 -3.78 2.78
CA ALA A 114 15.37 -4.79 1.75
C ALA A 114 14.67 -6.05 2.26
N GLY A 115 14.12 -6.82 1.33
CA GLY A 115 13.47 -8.08 1.68
C GLY A 115 12.87 -8.79 0.49
N THR A 116 11.92 -9.65 0.78
CA THR A 116 11.12 -10.35 -0.23
C THR A 116 9.65 -10.05 -0.03
N VAL A 117 8.92 -9.93 -1.11
CA VAL A 117 7.48 -9.74 -1.12
C VAL A 117 6.84 -10.85 -1.96
N ASP A 118 5.78 -11.46 -1.43
CA ASP A 118 5.05 -12.52 -2.14
C ASP A 118 4.04 -11.96 -3.13
N SER A 119 3.52 -10.76 -2.86
CA SER A 119 2.59 -10.02 -3.71
C SER A 119 2.72 -8.53 -3.46
N THR A 120 2.37 -7.74 -4.47
CA THR A 120 2.27 -6.28 -4.35
C THR A 120 1.28 -5.91 -3.27
N GLN A 121 1.68 -5.06 -2.31
CA GLN A 121 0.87 -4.64 -1.17
C GLN A 121 1.19 -3.23 -0.72
N LEU A 122 0.31 -2.62 0.07
CA LEU A 122 0.58 -1.34 0.70
C LEU A 122 1.51 -1.52 1.89
N ALA A 123 2.46 -0.61 1.99
CA ALA A 123 3.35 -0.47 3.12
C ALA A 123 3.40 0.99 3.56
N SER A 124 3.92 1.22 4.75
CA SER A 124 4.20 2.56 5.25
C SER A 124 5.63 2.65 5.73
N LEU A 125 6.30 3.74 5.37
CA LEU A 125 7.59 4.12 5.93
C LEU A 125 7.37 4.77 7.29
N TYR A 126 8.10 4.33 8.29
CA TYR A 126 8.14 4.91 9.63
C TYR A 126 9.55 5.33 9.98
N ILE A 127 9.68 6.44 10.71
CA ILE A 127 10.90 6.80 11.43
C ILE A 127 10.57 6.78 12.93
N GLY A 128 11.24 5.89 13.66
CA GLY A 128 10.84 5.57 15.03
C GLY A 128 9.39 5.08 15.08
N ASN A 129 8.53 5.82 15.78
CA ASN A 129 7.09 5.53 15.87
C ASN A 129 6.23 6.42 14.96
N THR A 130 6.83 7.34 14.20
CA THR A 130 6.11 8.29 13.38
C THR A 130 5.93 7.76 11.97
N PRO A 131 4.69 7.61 11.48
CA PRO A 131 4.44 7.30 10.07
C PRO A 131 4.85 8.50 9.21
N ILE A 132 5.58 8.24 8.13
CA ILE A 132 6.06 9.28 7.20
C ILE A 132 5.17 9.32 5.96
N MET A 133 5.01 8.18 5.28
CA MET A 133 4.19 8.09 4.08
C MET A 133 3.80 6.63 3.78
N PRO A 134 2.64 6.41 3.16
CA PRO A 134 2.34 5.13 2.53
C PRO A 134 3.07 5.02 1.19
N PHE A 135 3.40 3.79 0.79
CA PHE A 135 3.97 3.46 -0.51
C PHE A 135 3.59 2.03 -0.92
N VAL A 136 3.87 1.69 -2.17
CA VAL A 136 3.59 0.34 -2.67
C VAL A 136 4.84 -0.52 -2.52
N LEU A 137 4.74 -1.59 -1.72
CA LEU A 137 5.78 -2.59 -1.60
C LEU A 137 5.61 -3.60 -2.75
N GLU A 138 6.42 -3.45 -3.78
CA GLU A 138 6.47 -4.28 -4.97
C GLU A 138 7.91 -4.64 -5.32
N LYS A 139 8.09 -5.62 -6.19
CA LYS A 139 9.41 -6.05 -6.65
C LYS A 139 10.16 -4.91 -7.33
N GLY A 140 11.42 -4.73 -6.96
CA GLY A 140 12.34 -3.77 -7.59
C GLY A 140 12.97 -2.80 -6.59
N ASP A 141 13.59 -1.77 -7.13
CA ASP A 141 14.25 -0.72 -6.36
C ASP A 141 13.31 0.48 -6.23
N ILE A 142 13.00 0.86 -5.00
CA ILE A 142 12.14 1.98 -4.64
C ILE A 142 13.02 3.07 -4.04
N SER A 143 12.88 4.31 -4.50
CA SER A 143 13.59 5.47 -4.00
C SER A 143 12.61 6.44 -3.33
N ILE A 144 12.93 6.89 -2.13
CA ILE A 144 12.14 7.85 -1.36
C ILE A 144 13.05 9.00 -0.91
N ASP A 145 12.77 10.21 -1.40
CA ASP A 145 13.53 11.40 -1.01
C ASP A 145 12.65 12.32 -0.17
N ILE A 146 13.12 12.62 1.03
CA ILE A 146 12.39 13.40 2.03
C ILE A 146 13.12 14.72 2.26
N VAL A 147 12.50 15.79 1.78
CA VAL A 147 12.99 17.15 1.98
C VAL A 147 11.94 17.97 2.76
N PRO A 148 12.29 19.10 3.37
CA PRO A 148 11.31 19.95 4.02
C PRO A 148 10.15 20.29 3.09
N ASN A 149 8.94 19.98 3.53
CA ASN A 149 7.67 20.21 2.81
C ASN A 149 7.46 19.42 1.51
N SER A 150 8.30 18.41 1.20
CA SER A 150 8.10 17.55 0.03
C SER A 150 8.64 16.15 0.27
N ILE A 151 7.90 15.16 -0.18
CA ILE A 151 8.35 13.77 -0.24
C ILE A 151 8.15 13.30 -1.68
N SER A 152 9.19 12.76 -2.28
CA SER A 152 9.12 12.14 -3.61
C SER A 152 9.36 10.64 -3.51
N ILE A 153 8.69 9.89 -4.36
CA ILE A 153 8.84 8.45 -4.49
C ILE A 153 8.89 8.05 -5.95
N SER A 154 9.74 7.06 -6.27
CA SER A 154 9.97 6.58 -7.63
C SER A 154 10.56 5.17 -7.64
N GLY A 155 10.87 4.66 -8.83
CA GLY A 155 11.70 3.47 -9.08
C GLY A 155 10.92 2.22 -9.49
N THR A 156 9.65 2.09 -9.12
CA THR A 156 8.78 0.99 -9.54
C THR A 156 7.46 1.52 -10.11
N PRO A 157 6.76 0.77 -10.98
CA PRO A 157 5.63 1.33 -11.73
C PRO A 157 4.53 1.95 -10.88
N LEU A 158 4.10 1.30 -9.78
CA LEU A 158 3.03 1.86 -8.94
C LEU A 158 3.54 3.01 -8.06
N ASN A 159 4.80 2.97 -7.64
CA ASN A 159 5.40 4.09 -6.90
C ASN A 159 5.68 5.31 -7.80
N GLU A 160 5.99 5.11 -9.08
CA GLU A 160 6.05 6.20 -10.07
C GLU A 160 4.67 6.88 -10.24
N GLU A 161 3.60 6.10 -10.30
CA GLU A 161 2.22 6.64 -10.38
C GLU A 161 1.82 7.36 -9.09
N LEU A 162 2.16 6.80 -7.93
CA LEU A 162 1.96 7.45 -6.64
C LEU A 162 2.77 8.75 -6.53
N GLY A 163 4.01 8.76 -6.98
CA GLY A 163 4.88 9.95 -7.00
C GLY A 163 4.30 11.07 -7.85
N LYS A 164 3.74 10.77 -9.03
CA LYS A 164 3.04 11.76 -9.88
C LYS A 164 1.85 12.36 -9.15
N LEU A 165 0.99 11.53 -8.57
CA LEU A 165 -0.14 11.98 -7.77
C LEU A 165 0.30 12.91 -6.63
N MET A 166 1.33 12.52 -5.87
CA MET A 166 1.82 13.33 -4.75
C MET A 166 2.35 14.68 -5.21
N ASN A 167 3.05 14.74 -6.34
CA ASN A 167 3.54 16.00 -6.92
C ASN A 167 2.40 16.90 -7.40
N GLU A 168 1.39 16.35 -8.06
CA GLU A 168 0.21 17.12 -8.49
C GLU A 168 -0.58 17.63 -7.27
N LYS A 169 -0.77 16.80 -6.24
CA LYS A 169 -1.39 17.18 -4.98
C LYS A 169 -0.63 18.31 -4.30
N ALA A 170 0.68 18.18 -4.14
CA ALA A 170 1.54 19.21 -3.53
C ALA A 170 1.47 20.56 -4.29
N THR A 171 1.37 20.52 -5.63
CA THR A 171 1.20 21.70 -6.45
C THR A 171 -0.11 22.42 -6.17
N LEU A 172 -1.22 21.69 -6.05
CA LEU A 172 -2.52 22.27 -5.70
C LEU A 172 -2.54 22.81 -4.27
N GLU A 173 -1.94 22.10 -3.32
CA GLU A 173 -1.82 22.54 -1.92
C GLU A 173 -0.99 23.82 -1.79
N ALA A 174 0.14 23.91 -2.49
CA ALA A 174 0.96 25.12 -2.53
C ALA A 174 0.15 26.31 -3.06
N ARG A 175 -0.67 26.10 -4.10
CA ARG A 175 -1.54 27.13 -4.66
C ARG A 175 -2.64 27.57 -3.69
N MET A 176 -3.23 26.62 -2.91
CA MET A 176 -4.18 26.99 -1.85
C MET A 176 -3.53 27.86 -0.78
N VAL A 177 -2.30 27.53 -0.38
CA VAL A 177 -1.53 28.35 0.59
C VAL A 177 -1.26 29.76 0.04
N GLU A 178 -0.87 29.88 -1.23
CA GLU A 178 -0.66 31.20 -1.87
C GLU A 178 -1.94 32.03 -1.88
N ILE A 179 -3.08 31.44 -2.27
CA ILE A 179 -4.38 32.11 -2.27
C ILE A 179 -4.76 32.56 -0.84
N GLY A 180 -4.53 31.70 0.16
CA GLY A 180 -4.79 32.07 1.57
C GLY A 180 -4.02 33.30 2.06
N ARG A 181 -2.86 33.58 1.45
CA ARG A 181 -2.07 34.78 1.77
C ARG A 181 -2.58 36.04 1.07
N LEU A 182 -3.41 35.93 0.03
CA LEU A 182 -3.92 37.08 -0.71
C LEU A 182 -4.88 37.93 0.11
N GLU A 183 -5.57 37.38 1.11
CA GLU A 183 -6.55 38.09 1.93
C GLU A 183 -5.96 39.40 2.52
N ALA A 184 -4.80 39.26 3.17
CA ALA A 184 -4.13 40.43 3.76
C ALA A 184 -3.69 41.45 2.71
N SER A 185 -3.20 41.01 1.55
CA SER A 185 -2.80 41.88 0.44
C SER A 185 -4.01 42.64 -0.14
N MET A 186 -5.14 41.94 -0.34
CA MET A 186 -6.38 42.53 -0.87
C MET A 186 -6.92 43.63 0.08
N ILE A 187 -6.86 43.39 1.39
CA ILE A 187 -7.28 44.40 2.38
C ILE A 187 -6.34 45.65 2.33
N LEU A 188 -5.03 45.42 2.18
CA LEU A 188 -4.07 46.54 2.01
C LEU A 188 -4.30 47.32 0.71
N ASP A 189 -4.78 46.67 -0.34
CA ASP A 189 -5.13 47.24 -1.64
C ASP A 189 -6.51 47.96 -1.62
N GLY A 190 -7.21 47.99 -0.47
CA GLY A 190 -8.45 48.72 -0.27
C GLY A 190 -9.73 47.92 -0.44
N HIS A 191 -9.65 46.58 -0.57
CA HIS A 191 -10.83 45.71 -0.52
C HIS A 191 -11.39 45.63 0.91
N THR A 192 -12.70 45.41 1.05
CA THR A 192 -13.26 45.13 2.38
C THR A 192 -12.85 43.74 2.86
N PRO A 193 -12.70 43.53 4.19
CA PRO A 193 -12.35 42.22 4.73
C PRO A 193 -13.29 41.10 4.28
N GLU A 194 -14.59 41.41 4.19
CA GLU A 194 -15.61 40.43 3.76
C GLU A 194 -15.43 40.04 2.29
N ALA A 195 -15.11 41.00 1.42
CA ALA A 195 -14.88 40.74 0.01
C ALA A 195 -13.58 39.91 -0.21
N ALA A 196 -12.53 40.24 0.55
CA ALA A 196 -11.28 39.51 0.49
C ALA A 196 -11.44 38.05 0.99
N ALA A 197 -12.11 37.88 2.13
CA ALA A 197 -12.39 36.54 2.68
C ALA A 197 -13.28 35.72 1.75
N ALA A 198 -14.31 36.28 1.15
CA ALA A 198 -15.16 35.60 0.18
C ALA A 198 -14.37 35.14 -1.05
N PHE A 199 -13.54 36.01 -1.63
CA PHE A 199 -12.69 35.67 -2.78
C PHE A 199 -11.73 34.49 -2.46
N VAL A 200 -11.07 34.54 -1.29
CA VAL A 200 -10.15 33.49 -0.86
C VAL A 200 -10.90 32.17 -0.64
N SER A 201 -12.04 32.21 0.06
CA SER A 201 -12.86 31.03 0.32
C SER A 201 -13.33 30.37 -0.98
N ASP A 202 -13.89 31.15 -1.92
CA ASP A 202 -14.36 30.65 -3.20
C ASP A 202 -13.22 30.05 -4.03
N SER A 203 -12.08 30.71 -4.05
CA SER A 203 -10.90 30.24 -4.80
C SER A 203 -10.34 28.93 -4.23
N ILE A 204 -10.29 28.79 -2.90
CA ILE A 204 -9.86 27.53 -2.24
C ILE A 204 -10.89 26.43 -2.50
N ALA A 205 -12.19 26.73 -2.49
CA ALA A 205 -13.22 25.75 -2.80
C ALA A 205 -13.08 25.18 -4.23
N VAL A 206 -12.82 26.04 -5.22
CA VAL A 206 -12.55 25.62 -6.60
C VAL A 206 -11.32 24.68 -6.69
N LEU A 207 -10.25 25.00 -5.97
CA LEU A 207 -9.06 24.13 -5.92
C LEU A 207 -9.35 22.83 -5.20
N GLY A 208 -10.20 22.84 -4.18
CA GLY A 208 -10.66 21.62 -3.48
C GLY A 208 -11.39 20.66 -4.41
N VAL A 209 -12.32 21.19 -5.22
CA VAL A 209 -13.02 20.38 -6.25
C VAL A 209 -12.03 19.84 -7.29
N SER A 210 -11.04 20.65 -7.69
CA SER A 210 -10.00 20.20 -8.63
C SER A 210 -9.14 19.09 -8.06
N MET A 211 -8.77 19.18 -6.77
CA MET A 211 -8.04 18.15 -6.03
C MET A 211 -8.84 16.84 -5.97
N GLU A 212 -10.10 16.90 -5.56
CA GLU A 212 -10.97 15.73 -5.49
C GLU A 212 -11.13 15.08 -6.86
N SER A 213 -11.39 15.86 -7.91
CA SER A 213 -11.51 15.36 -9.28
C SER A 213 -10.24 14.67 -9.78
N MET A 214 -9.07 15.26 -9.50
CA MET A 214 -7.78 14.68 -9.82
C MET A 214 -7.59 13.34 -9.10
N MET A 215 -7.78 13.29 -7.78
CA MET A 215 -7.60 12.08 -6.99
C MET A 215 -8.57 10.97 -7.40
N ASN A 216 -9.85 11.30 -7.67
CA ASN A 216 -10.83 10.37 -8.20
C ASN A 216 -10.43 9.82 -9.59
N GLY A 217 -9.80 10.63 -10.43
CA GLY A 217 -9.21 10.19 -11.69
C GLY A 217 -8.09 9.16 -11.49
N TYR A 218 -7.23 9.36 -10.48
CA TYR A 218 -6.20 8.38 -10.12
C TYR A 218 -6.80 7.08 -9.55
N ILE A 219 -7.82 7.16 -8.69
CA ILE A 219 -8.53 5.98 -8.16
C ILE A 219 -9.09 5.14 -9.30
N ARG A 220 -9.83 5.77 -10.24
CA ARG A 220 -10.45 5.05 -11.37
C ARG A 220 -9.43 4.34 -12.26
N ARG A 221 -8.26 4.95 -12.51
CA ARG A 221 -7.21 4.33 -13.32
C ARG A 221 -6.52 3.16 -12.63
N ASN A 222 -6.67 3.04 -11.31
CA ASN A 222 -5.97 2.07 -10.49
C ASN A 222 -6.91 1.07 -9.79
N TYR A 223 -8.15 0.93 -10.21
CA TYR A 223 -9.14 0.03 -9.59
C TYR A 223 -8.69 -1.44 -9.52
N ASP A 224 -7.79 -1.87 -10.38
CA ASP A 224 -7.28 -3.23 -10.49
C ASP A 224 -6.03 -3.49 -9.62
N ASN A 225 -5.58 -2.49 -8.87
CA ASN A 225 -4.37 -2.60 -8.04
C ASN A 225 -4.52 -1.89 -6.68
N VAL A 226 -3.49 -2.02 -5.84
CA VAL A 226 -3.47 -1.54 -4.45
C VAL A 226 -3.45 0.00 -4.30
N LEU A 227 -3.20 0.75 -5.38
CA LEU A 227 -3.20 2.21 -5.31
C LEU A 227 -4.59 2.80 -5.16
N ALA A 228 -5.64 2.20 -5.75
CA ALA A 228 -6.99 2.76 -5.65
C ALA A 228 -7.46 2.90 -4.20
N PRO A 229 -7.46 1.85 -3.35
CA PRO A 229 -7.82 2.00 -1.94
C PRO A 229 -6.84 2.89 -1.17
N CYS A 230 -5.53 2.90 -1.52
CA CYS A 230 -4.56 3.81 -0.92
C CYS A 230 -4.91 5.28 -1.18
N ILE A 231 -5.18 5.64 -2.43
CA ILE A 231 -5.53 7.01 -2.83
C ILE A 231 -6.88 7.41 -2.22
N PHE A 232 -7.83 6.48 -2.15
CA PHE A 232 -9.10 6.70 -1.47
C PHE A 232 -8.88 7.03 0.01
N ALA A 233 -8.02 6.30 0.70
CA ALA A 233 -7.66 6.59 2.09
C ALA A 233 -6.96 7.95 2.23
N LEU A 234 -6.05 8.31 1.31
CA LEU A 234 -5.41 9.63 1.30
C LEU A 234 -6.41 10.78 1.12
N LEU A 235 -7.48 10.57 0.35
CA LEU A 235 -8.51 11.57 0.11
C LEU A 235 -9.47 11.72 1.29
N TYR A 236 -9.90 10.62 1.88
CA TYR A 236 -11.03 10.61 2.81
C TYR A 236 -10.67 10.38 4.29
N SER A 237 -9.44 9.95 4.63
CA SER A 237 -9.07 9.66 6.02
C SER A 237 -9.11 10.89 6.96
N ALA A 238 -8.93 12.09 6.43
CA ALA A 238 -8.99 13.33 7.20
C ALA A 238 -10.43 13.87 7.37
N VAL A 239 -11.42 13.25 6.72
CA VAL A 239 -12.82 13.69 6.78
C VAL A 239 -13.48 13.11 8.03
N SER A 240 -13.74 13.95 9.03
CA SER A 240 -14.29 13.51 10.32
C SER A 240 -15.72 12.97 10.22
N VAL A 241 -16.52 13.49 9.29
CA VAL A 241 -17.91 13.06 9.07
C VAL A 241 -18.06 12.67 7.60
N PRO A 242 -18.13 11.37 7.28
CA PRO A 242 -18.36 10.90 5.93
C PRO A 242 -19.69 11.43 5.37
N ILE A 243 -19.65 12.01 4.18
CA ILE A 243 -20.83 12.53 3.47
C ILE A 243 -20.92 11.82 2.12
N LEU A 244 -22.10 11.31 1.78
CA LEU A 244 -22.36 10.69 0.49
C LEU A 244 -22.56 11.79 -0.57
N SER A 245 -21.47 12.16 -1.23
CA SER A 245 -21.54 13.04 -2.40
C SER A 245 -21.92 12.24 -3.66
N PRO A 246 -22.53 12.87 -4.67
CA PRO A 246 -22.81 12.20 -5.95
C PRO A 246 -21.54 11.66 -6.64
N GLU A 247 -20.38 12.26 -6.38
CA GLU A 247 -19.11 11.81 -6.92
C GLU A 247 -18.60 10.56 -6.20
N LEU A 248 -18.69 10.52 -4.86
CA LEU A 248 -18.36 9.34 -4.07
C LEU A 248 -19.28 8.15 -4.43
N GLU A 249 -20.58 8.40 -4.62
CA GLU A 249 -21.54 7.38 -5.03
C GLU A 249 -21.14 6.78 -6.39
N ARG A 250 -20.92 7.61 -7.40
CA ARG A 250 -20.43 7.15 -8.72
C ARG A 250 -19.10 6.43 -8.63
N LEU A 251 -18.15 6.94 -7.84
CA LEU A 251 -16.85 6.29 -7.65
C LEU A 251 -16.98 4.87 -7.10
N TYR A 252 -17.90 4.68 -6.15
CA TYR A 252 -18.14 3.37 -5.53
C TYR A 252 -18.94 2.42 -6.43
N GLU A 253 -19.95 2.92 -7.13
CA GLU A 253 -20.81 2.13 -8.02
C GLU A 253 -20.06 1.62 -9.25
N ASP A 254 -19.22 2.47 -9.87
CA ASP A 254 -18.39 2.12 -11.03
C ASP A 254 -17.23 1.17 -10.68
N ALA A 255 -16.90 1.04 -9.39
CA ALA A 255 -15.74 0.30 -8.95
C ALA A 255 -15.93 -1.22 -8.99
N PRO A 256 -14.87 -2.01 -9.25
CA PRO A 256 -14.90 -3.46 -9.15
C PRO A 256 -15.06 -3.90 -7.69
N GLU A 257 -15.49 -5.15 -7.52
CA GLU A 257 -15.76 -5.74 -6.20
C GLU A 257 -14.52 -5.76 -5.30
N SER A 258 -13.32 -5.93 -5.88
CA SER A 258 -12.04 -5.89 -5.16
C SER A 258 -11.83 -4.57 -4.42
N PHE A 259 -12.10 -3.44 -5.07
CA PHE A 259 -12.02 -2.11 -4.47
C PHE A 259 -13.12 -1.90 -3.40
N ARG A 260 -14.36 -2.28 -3.68
CA ARG A 260 -15.50 -2.13 -2.75
C ARG A 260 -15.36 -2.98 -1.49
N ARG A 261 -14.62 -4.10 -1.55
CA ARG A 261 -14.34 -4.98 -0.40
C ARG A 261 -13.18 -4.50 0.46
N ASP A 262 -12.42 -3.51 0.03
CA ASP A 262 -11.39 -2.92 0.90
C ASP A 262 -12.03 -2.42 2.20
N ALA A 263 -11.37 -2.68 3.32
CA ALA A 263 -11.96 -2.45 4.64
C ALA A 263 -12.24 -0.96 4.89
N PHE A 264 -11.32 -0.07 4.49
CA PHE A 264 -11.51 1.37 4.65
C PHE A 264 -12.57 1.91 3.69
N VAL A 265 -12.51 1.53 2.41
CA VAL A 265 -13.48 1.96 1.38
C VAL A 265 -14.89 1.58 1.79
N ASN A 266 -15.09 0.32 2.17
CA ASN A 266 -16.41 -0.19 2.58
C ASN A 266 -16.94 0.51 3.83
N SER A 267 -16.10 0.65 4.87
CA SER A 267 -16.52 1.30 6.11
C SER A 267 -16.86 2.77 5.92
N TYR A 268 -16.05 3.50 5.13
CA TYR A 268 -16.31 4.91 4.83
C TYR A 268 -17.60 5.11 4.05
N TYR A 269 -17.80 4.32 2.99
CA TYR A 269 -19.02 4.40 2.17
C TYR A 269 -20.28 4.07 2.98
N SER A 270 -20.25 3.02 3.80
CA SER A 270 -21.35 2.64 4.67
C SER A 270 -21.69 3.75 5.69
N ALA A 271 -20.67 4.36 6.29
CA ALA A 271 -20.87 5.49 7.20
C ALA A 271 -21.46 6.72 6.48
N ALA A 272 -21.04 7.00 5.26
CA ALA A 272 -21.58 8.09 4.45
C ALA A 272 -23.06 7.88 4.13
N GLN A 273 -23.47 6.65 3.76
CA GLN A 273 -24.88 6.29 3.55
C GLN A 273 -25.73 6.45 4.82
N GLU A 274 -25.20 5.99 5.96
CA GLU A 274 -25.92 6.12 7.24
C GLU A 274 -26.11 7.58 7.62
N ASN A 275 -25.05 8.41 7.47
CA ASN A 275 -25.14 9.84 7.75
C ASN A 275 -26.15 10.55 6.85
N MET A 276 -26.15 10.25 5.55
CA MET A 276 -27.16 10.79 4.60
C MET A 276 -28.58 10.43 5.03
N SER A 277 -28.81 9.16 5.40
CA SER A 277 -30.13 8.70 5.87
C SER A 277 -30.59 9.37 7.15
N ARG A 278 -29.65 9.70 8.07
CA ARG A 278 -29.94 10.47 9.28
C ARG A 278 -30.33 11.92 8.97
N MET A 279 -29.58 12.56 8.05
CA MET A 279 -29.86 13.95 7.62
C MET A 279 -31.24 14.07 6.95
N GLN A 280 -31.61 13.11 6.09
CA GLN A 280 -32.91 13.11 5.42
C GLN A 280 -34.06 12.96 6.44
N ARG A 281 -33.94 12.06 7.41
CA ARG A 281 -34.96 11.89 8.47
C ARG A 281 -35.10 13.14 9.34
N ALA A 282 -34.00 13.79 9.69
CA ALA A 282 -34.06 15.05 10.45
C ALA A 282 -34.73 16.19 9.67
N ALA A 283 -34.56 16.24 8.35
CA ALA A 283 -35.21 17.22 7.50
C ALA A 283 -36.73 16.95 7.28
N GLU A 284 -37.18 15.70 7.47
CA GLU A 284 -38.61 15.34 7.38
C GLU A 284 -39.36 15.60 8.69
N GLU A 285 -38.65 15.76 9.82
CA GLU A 285 -39.20 16.02 11.16
C GLU A 285 -39.31 17.53 11.48
N GLU A 286 -38.72 18.42 10.67
CA GLU A 286 -38.86 19.91 10.76
C GLU A 286 -40.00 20.45 9.90
#